data_20bf16888d1b4bbc75b46b10e0862550
#
_entry.id   20bf16888d1b4bbc75b46b10e0862550
#
_cell.length_a   1.000
_cell.length_b   1.000
_cell.length_c   1.000
_cell.angle_alpha   90.00
_cell.angle_beta   90.00
_cell.angle_gamma   90.00
#
_symmetry.space_group_name_H-M   'P 1'
#
loop_
_entity.id
_entity.type
_entity.pdbx_description
1 polymer ?
#
loop_
_entity_poly.entity_id
_entity_poly.type
_entity_poly.pdbx_seq_one_letter_code
_entity_poly.pdbx_strand_id
1 'polypeptide(L)'
;MGVINLTPDSFSDGGELNSSKKVLDQVNHFLSNGVDVIDLGAQSTRPGAEEVGSSIEIKRLIPYLKLIKAEFPDVLISIDTFNSEVAYEALLNGANWINDVTGGRRDIKILDVVSKFNCPFVITHSRGNSQNMNQLSNYQNV
;
A
#
# COMPACT_ATOMS: atom_id res chain seq x y z
N MET A 1 7.29 7.78 -7.34
CA MET A 1 6.36 6.74 -6.84
C MET A 1 4.95 7.10 -7.32
N GLY A 2 4.22 6.15 -7.90
CA GLY A 2 2.81 6.29 -8.31
C GLY A 2 1.91 5.50 -7.36
N VAL A 3 0.80 6.10 -6.88
CA VAL A 3 -0.08 5.48 -5.88
C VAL A 3 -1.35 4.95 -6.53
N ILE A 4 -1.70 3.71 -6.20
CA ILE A 4 -2.93 3.05 -6.64
C ILE A 4 -3.70 2.52 -5.44
N ASN A 5 -4.91 3.04 -5.22
CA ASN A 5 -5.81 2.61 -4.15
C ASN A 5 -6.78 1.55 -4.66
N LEU A 6 -6.68 0.34 -4.11
CA LEU A 6 -7.52 -0.82 -4.46
C LEU A 6 -8.76 -0.91 -3.55
N THR A 7 -9.42 0.23 -3.31
CA THR A 7 -10.65 0.27 -2.52
C THR A 7 -11.88 0.03 -3.40
N PRO A 8 -12.98 -0.53 -2.88
CA PRO A 8 -14.21 -0.77 -3.66
C PRO A 8 -14.72 0.46 -4.39
N ASP A 9 -14.65 1.64 -3.75
CA ASP A 9 -15.10 2.90 -4.32
C ASP A 9 -14.24 3.37 -5.51
N SER A 10 -12.99 2.93 -5.58
CA SER A 10 -12.08 3.32 -6.66
C SER A 10 -12.37 2.59 -7.98
N PHE A 11 -13.09 1.46 -7.93
CA PHE A 11 -13.29 0.57 -9.08
C PHE A 11 -14.73 0.06 -9.26
N SER A 12 -15.73 0.69 -8.62
CA SER A 12 -17.11 0.21 -8.53
C SER A 12 -17.89 0.13 -9.85
N ASP A 13 -17.39 0.73 -10.94
CA ASP A 13 -18.18 0.96 -12.16
C ASP A 13 -18.01 -0.11 -13.25
N GLY A 14 -17.78 -1.38 -12.97
CA GLY A 14 -17.72 -2.29 -14.10
C GLY A 14 -17.23 -3.72 -13.93
N GLY A 15 -17.34 -4.29 -12.74
CA GLY A 15 -16.94 -5.68 -12.48
C GLY A 15 -15.42 -5.93 -12.46
N GLU A 16 -15.01 -7.14 -12.08
CA GLU A 16 -13.57 -7.48 -11.86
C GLU A 16 -12.69 -7.30 -13.09
N LEU A 17 -13.16 -7.65 -14.28
CA LEU A 17 -12.40 -7.52 -15.52
C LEU A 17 -12.11 -6.06 -15.89
N ASN A 18 -13.07 -5.17 -15.67
CA ASN A 18 -12.90 -3.75 -15.94
C ASN A 18 -11.98 -3.10 -14.89
N SER A 19 -12.05 -3.54 -13.64
CA SER A 19 -11.17 -3.10 -12.56
C SER A 19 -9.71 -3.51 -12.81
N SER A 20 -9.49 -4.75 -13.24
CA SER A 20 -8.15 -5.27 -13.60
C SER A 20 -7.53 -4.48 -14.75
N LYS A 21 -8.31 -4.22 -15.81
CA LYS A 21 -7.84 -3.41 -16.93
C LYS A 21 -7.49 -1.97 -16.50
N LYS A 22 -8.35 -1.32 -15.71
CA LYS A 22 -8.09 0.03 -15.20
C LYS A 22 -6.79 0.11 -14.40
N VAL A 23 -6.52 -0.91 -13.55
CA VAL A 23 -5.27 -0.95 -12.77
C VAL A 23 -4.07 -1.10 -13.69
N LEU A 24 -4.09 -2.01 -14.66
CA LEU A 24 -2.98 -2.18 -15.61
C LEU A 24 -2.76 -0.94 -16.47
N ASP A 25 -3.82 -0.31 -16.96
CA ASP A 25 -3.74 0.94 -17.73
C ASP A 25 -3.10 2.06 -16.88
N GLN A 26 -3.44 2.15 -15.58
CA GLN A 26 -2.88 3.12 -14.66
C GLN A 26 -1.40 2.85 -14.36
N VAL A 27 -1.02 1.59 -14.15
CA VAL A 27 0.39 1.19 -14.00
C VAL A 27 1.18 1.57 -15.24
N ASN A 28 0.69 1.21 -16.44
CA ASN A 28 1.34 1.54 -17.71
C ASN A 28 1.48 3.06 -17.89
N HIS A 29 0.44 3.83 -17.54
CA HIS A 29 0.51 5.29 -17.56
C HIS A 29 1.61 5.83 -16.64
N PHE A 30 1.71 5.34 -15.42
CA PHE A 30 2.76 5.75 -14.49
C PHE A 30 4.16 5.42 -15.00
N LEU A 31 4.37 4.19 -15.48
CA LEU A 31 5.67 3.76 -16.00
C LEU A 31 6.08 4.58 -17.24
N SER A 32 5.15 4.86 -18.15
CA SER A 32 5.38 5.69 -19.34
C SER A 32 5.72 7.14 -19.00
N ASN A 33 5.37 7.61 -17.80
CA ASN A 33 5.71 8.95 -17.28
C ASN A 33 6.89 8.95 -16.31
N GLY A 34 7.71 7.89 -16.29
CA GLY A 34 8.96 7.84 -15.53
C GLY A 34 8.78 7.57 -14.04
N VAL A 35 7.70 6.91 -13.63
CA VAL A 35 7.53 6.43 -12.24
C VAL A 35 8.34 5.14 -12.07
N ASP A 36 9.18 5.08 -11.03
CA ASP A 36 10.04 3.93 -10.73
C ASP A 36 9.37 2.89 -9.83
N VAL A 37 8.45 3.33 -8.96
CA VAL A 37 7.82 2.49 -7.93
C VAL A 37 6.31 2.71 -7.93
N ILE A 38 5.54 1.62 -7.93
CA ILE A 38 4.09 1.64 -7.77
C ILE A 38 3.75 1.28 -6.33
N ASP A 39 3.02 2.15 -5.64
CA ASP A 39 2.58 1.94 -4.25
C ASP A 39 1.11 1.50 -4.24
N LEU A 40 0.87 0.28 -3.76
CA LEU A 40 -0.46 -0.34 -3.74
C LEU A 40 -1.03 -0.30 -2.33
N GLY A 41 -2.19 0.30 -2.16
CA GLY A 41 -2.96 0.30 -0.92
C GLY A 41 -4.34 -0.31 -1.10
N ALA A 42 -4.76 -1.22 -0.20
CA ALA A 42 -6.08 -1.84 -0.23
C ALA A 42 -6.98 -1.40 0.93
N GLN A 43 -6.47 -0.54 1.78
CA GLN A 43 -7.19 0.11 2.88
C GLN A 43 -7.35 1.61 2.60
N SER A 44 -8.51 2.17 2.96
CA SER A 44 -8.70 3.61 2.89
C SER A 44 -7.99 4.29 4.07
N THR A 45 -7.08 5.19 3.77
CA THR A 45 -6.41 6.05 4.78
C THR A 45 -7.15 7.37 5.00
N ARG A 46 -8.33 7.56 4.39
CA ARG A 46 -9.15 8.77 4.55
C ARG A 46 -9.61 8.91 6.01
N PRO A 47 -9.69 10.13 6.56
CA PRO A 47 -10.27 10.36 7.87
C PRO A 47 -11.70 9.79 7.95
N GLY A 48 -11.96 8.95 8.98
CA GLY A 48 -13.28 8.34 9.19
C GLY A 48 -13.58 7.08 8.38
N ALA A 49 -12.66 6.60 7.54
CA ALA A 49 -12.83 5.30 6.90
C ALA A 49 -12.77 4.17 7.93
N GLU A 50 -13.67 3.20 7.80
CA GLU A 50 -13.59 1.98 8.59
C GLU A 50 -12.37 1.15 8.19
N GLU A 51 -11.62 0.72 9.21
CA GLU A 51 -10.49 -0.15 8.99
C GLU A 51 -10.98 -1.55 8.62
N VAL A 52 -10.44 -2.08 7.53
CA VAL A 52 -10.70 -3.46 7.15
C VAL A 52 -9.68 -4.38 7.81
N GLY A 53 -10.10 -5.58 8.20
CA GLY A 53 -9.18 -6.58 8.76
C GLY A 53 -8.16 -7.07 7.72
N SER A 54 -7.01 -7.56 8.19
CA SER A 54 -5.92 -8.09 7.35
C SER A 54 -6.39 -9.06 6.28
N SER A 55 -7.32 -9.96 6.61
CA SER A 55 -7.87 -10.94 5.66
C SER A 55 -8.60 -10.29 4.47
N ILE A 56 -9.29 -9.16 4.68
CA ILE A 56 -9.99 -8.44 3.61
C ILE A 56 -8.97 -7.68 2.76
N GLU A 57 -8.00 -7.07 3.42
CA GLU A 57 -6.91 -6.34 2.76
C GLU A 57 -6.10 -7.27 1.85
N ILE A 58 -5.71 -8.45 2.33
CA ILE A 58 -5.03 -9.50 1.56
C ILE A 58 -5.86 -9.91 0.33
N LYS A 59 -7.15 -10.19 0.53
CA LYS A 59 -8.05 -10.58 -0.57
C LYS A 59 -8.17 -9.52 -1.66
N ARG A 60 -8.08 -8.25 -1.31
CA ARG A 60 -8.12 -7.13 -2.26
C ARG A 60 -6.77 -6.95 -2.95
N LEU A 61 -5.68 -7.02 -2.21
CA LEU A 61 -4.35 -6.66 -2.65
C LEU A 61 -3.69 -7.72 -3.53
N ILE A 62 -3.67 -8.98 -3.07
CA ILE A 62 -2.84 -10.04 -3.67
C ILE A 62 -3.22 -10.34 -5.12
N PRO A 63 -4.49 -10.38 -5.54
CA PRO A 63 -4.84 -10.60 -6.95
C PRO A 63 -4.24 -9.53 -7.87
N TYR A 64 -4.30 -8.25 -7.48
CA TYR A 64 -3.76 -7.15 -8.28
C TYR A 64 -2.24 -7.12 -8.28
N LEU A 65 -1.60 -7.42 -7.15
CA LEU A 65 -0.14 -7.56 -7.07
C LEU A 65 0.36 -8.61 -8.06
N LYS A 66 -0.26 -9.81 -8.07
CA LYS A 66 0.07 -10.88 -9.00
C LYS A 66 -0.17 -10.49 -10.46
N LEU A 67 -1.29 -9.82 -10.73
CA LEU A 67 -1.65 -9.35 -12.06
C LEU A 67 -0.60 -8.34 -12.59
N ILE A 68 -0.22 -7.37 -11.77
CA ILE A 68 0.78 -6.37 -12.15
C ILE A 68 2.15 -7.02 -12.38
N LYS A 69 2.57 -7.93 -11.49
CA LYS A 69 3.83 -8.65 -11.64
C LYS A 69 3.88 -9.58 -12.86
N ALA A 70 2.75 -10.12 -13.29
CA ALA A 70 2.67 -10.92 -14.50
C ALA A 70 2.83 -10.06 -15.76
N GLU A 71 2.24 -8.87 -15.81
CA GLU A 71 2.30 -7.96 -16.96
C GLU A 71 3.58 -7.12 -16.99
N PHE A 72 4.05 -6.70 -15.80
CA PHE A 72 5.23 -5.85 -15.63
C PHE A 72 6.21 -6.48 -14.63
N PRO A 73 6.95 -7.54 -15.01
CA PRO A 73 7.78 -8.32 -14.07
C PRO A 73 8.86 -7.50 -13.36
N ASP A 74 9.41 -6.50 -14.03
CA ASP A 74 10.52 -5.66 -13.51
C ASP A 74 10.06 -4.47 -12.67
N VAL A 75 8.74 -4.19 -12.59
CA VAL A 75 8.24 -3.05 -11.83
C VAL A 75 8.51 -3.23 -10.34
N LEU A 76 8.99 -2.17 -9.68
CA LEU A 76 9.11 -2.14 -8.24
C LEU A 76 7.74 -1.82 -7.61
N ILE A 77 7.31 -2.69 -6.69
CA ILE A 77 6.03 -2.55 -5.99
C ILE A 77 6.28 -2.32 -4.50
N SER A 78 5.74 -1.21 -4.00
CA SER A 78 5.60 -0.87 -2.60
C SER A 78 4.18 -1.22 -2.14
N ILE A 79 4.01 -1.62 -0.89
CA ILE A 79 2.71 -1.92 -0.30
C ILE A 79 2.43 -0.94 0.84
N ASP A 80 1.37 -0.15 0.69
CA ASP A 80 0.86 0.74 1.75
C ASP A 80 0.01 -0.07 2.73
N THR A 81 0.63 -0.48 3.82
CA THR A 81 -0.04 -1.22 4.90
C THR A 81 0.70 -1.05 6.23
N PHE A 82 -0.05 -1.06 7.32
CA PHE A 82 0.47 -1.16 8.68
C PHE A 82 0.31 -2.57 9.29
N ASN A 83 -0.28 -3.52 8.53
CA ASN A 83 -0.53 -4.89 8.97
C ASN A 83 0.64 -5.80 8.63
N SER A 84 1.25 -6.44 9.63
CA SER A 84 2.35 -7.39 9.43
C SER A 84 1.95 -8.61 8.60
N GLU A 85 0.72 -9.11 8.73
CA GLU A 85 0.21 -10.24 7.94
C GLU A 85 0.09 -9.87 6.46
N VAL A 86 -0.42 -8.68 6.16
CA VAL A 86 -0.53 -8.16 4.78
C VAL A 86 0.84 -7.97 4.16
N ALA A 87 1.76 -7.34 4.91
CA ALA A 87 3.14 -7.15 4.48
C ALA A 87 3.82 -8.48 4.17
N TYR A 88 3.65 -9.49 5.04
CA TYR A 88 4.21 -10.82 4.85
C TYR A 88 3.69 -11.49 3.58
N GLU A 89 2.37 -11.52 3.38
CA GLU A 89 1.75 -12.10 2.19
C GLU A 89 2.14 -11.37 0.91
N ALA A 90 2.20 -10.04 0.95
CA ALA A 90 2.59 -9.24 -0.21
C ALA A 90 4.05 -9.51 -0.61
N LEU A 91 4.98 -9.55 0.33
CA LEU A 91 6.39 -9.84 0.06
C LEU A 91 6.59 -11.26 -0.48
N LEU A 92 5.85 -12.26 0.03
CA LEU A 92 5.83 -13.61 -0.54
C LEU A 92 5.34 -13.64 -2.00
N ASN A 93 4.48 -12.71 -2.38
CA ASN A 93 3.90 -12.64 -3.72
C ASN A 93 4.59 -11.61 -4.64
N GLY A 94 5.80 -11.17 -4.28
CA GLY A 94 6.66 -10.39 -5.17
C GLY A 94 6.62 -8.88 -4.97
N ALA A 95 6.05 -8.37 -3.87
CA ALA A 95 6.26 -6.99 -3.46
C ALA A 95 7.74 -6.77 -3.11
N ASN A 96 8.23 -5.56 -3.32
CA ASN A 96 9.61 -5.20 -3.14
C ASN A 96 9.84 -4.35 -1.87
N TRP A 97 8.89 -3.49 -1.51
CA TRP A 97 8.97 -2.53 -0.43
C TRP A 97 7.72 -2.58 0.44
N ILE A 98 7.84 -2.13 1.67
CA ILE A 98 6.69 -1.85 2.56
C ILE A 98 6.70 -0.35 2.89
N ASN A 99 5.54 0.28 2.76
CA ASN A 99 5.27 1.66 3.12
C ASN A 99 4.27 1.67 4.28
N ASP A 100 4.74 2.00 5.48
CA ASP A 100 3.89 2.09 6.67
C ASP A 100 3.77 3.54 7.15
N VAL A 101 2.63 4.14 6.87
CA VAL A 101 2.31 5.52 7.29
C VAL A 101 2.26 5.69 8.82
N THR A 102 2.27 4.59 9.57
CA THR A 102 2.30 4.61 11.03
C THR A 102 3.69 4.38 11.62
N GLY A 103 4.67 3.98 10.77
CA GLY A 103 6.05 3.72 11.19
C GLY A 103 6.19 2.60 12.23
N GLY A 104 5.43 1.53 12.10
CA GLY A 104 5.45 0.36 12.99
C GLY A 104 4.66 0.56 14.30
N ARG A 105 3.99 1.70 14.51
CA ARG A 105 3.29 1.98 15.77
C ARG A 105 1.97 1.23 15.92
N ARG A 106 1.33 0.84 14.81
CA ARG A 106 0.06 0.11 14.81
C ARG A 106 0.28 -1.39 15.01
N ASP A 107 1.23 -1.94 14.29
CA ASP A 107 1.63 -3.35 14.38
C ASP A 107 3.15 -3.47 14.34
N ILE A 108 3.77 -3.54 15.52
CA ILE A 108 5.22 -3.61 15.65
C ILE A 108 5.84 -4.85 14.98
N LYS A 109 5.05 -5.92 14.78
CA LYS A 109 5.50 -7.15 14.11
C LYS A 109 5.88 -6.92 12.63
N ILE A 110 5.44 -5.79 12.06
CA ILE A 110 5.82 -5.43 10.68
C ILE A 110 7.34 -5.29 10.54
N LEU A 111 8.02 -4.84 11.59
CA LEU A 111 9.48 -4.71 11.61
C LEU A 111 10.17 -6.08 11.52
N ASP A 112 9.62 -7.12 12.17
CA ASP A 112 10.13 -8.49 12.06
C ASP A 112 9.97 -9.02 10.63
N VAL A 113 8.83 -8.72 9.99
CA VAL A 113 8.56 -9.08 8.59
C VAL A 113 9.57 -8.41 7.67
N VAL A 114 9.72 -7.10 7.76
CA VAL A 114 10.65 -6.31 6.93
C VAL A 114 12.09 -6.82 7.10
N SER A 115 12.50 -7.09 8.35
CA SER A 115 13.81 -7.65 8.65
C SER A 115 14.00 -9.03 8.03
N LYS A 116 13.00 -9.91 8.15
CA LYS A 116 13.03 -11.28 7.61
C LYS A 116 13.22 -11.30 6.09
N PHE A 117 12.54 -10.40 5.37
CA PHE A 117 12.64 -10.29 3.91
C PHE A 117 13.78 -9.39 3.44
N ASN A 118 14.47 -8.71 4.36
CA ASN A 118 15.51 -7.73 4.07
C ASN A 118 15.08 -6.72 2.98
N CYS A 119 13.84 -6.21 3.09
CA CYS A 119 13.26 -5.30 2.12
C CYS A 119 13.32 -3.84 2.60
N PRO A 120 13.33 -2.86 1.69
CA PRO A 120 13.17 -1.46 2.04
C PRO A 120 11.87 -1.19 2.80
N PHE A 121 11.95 -0.32 3.81
CA PHE A 121 10.83 0.07 4.65
C PHE A 121 10.71 1.59 4.67
N VAL A 122 9.60 2.10 4.14
CA VAL A 122 9.31 3.54 4.16
C VAL A 122 8.59 3.87 5.46
N ILE A 123 9.22 4.68 6.29
CA ILE A 123 8.71 5.09 7.60
C ILE A 123 8.23 6.52 7.51
N THR A 124 6.94 6.73 7.72
CA THR A 124 6.39 8.08 7.79
C THR A 124 6.55 8.66 9.19
N HIS A 125 7.18 9.83 9.29
CA HIS A 125 7.12 10.60 10.53
C HIS A 125 5.71 11.15 10.72
N SER A 126 5.00 10.69 11.72
CA SER A 126 3.66 11.21 12.05
C SER A 126 3.48 11.34 13.57
N ARG A 127 2.71 12.34 13.98
CA ARG A 127 2.28 12.53 15.38
C ARG A 127 0.77 12.37 15.47
N GLY A 128 0.33 11.58 16.45
CA GLY A 128 -1.09 11.28 16.63
C GLY A 128 -1.65 10.28 15.63
N ASN A 129 -2.92 10.44 15.31
CA ASN A 129 -3.68 9.63 14.34
C ASN A 129 -4.44 10.54 13.37
N SER A 130 -5.17 9.95 12.42
CA SER A 130 -5.95 10.69 11.40
C SER A 130 -6.97 11.67 11.98
N GLN A 131 -7.37 11.53 13.25
CA GLN A 131 -8.34 12.41 13.90
C GLN A 131 -7.71 13.63 14.57
N ASN A 132 -6.44 13.54 15.04
CA ASN A 132 -5.80 14.58 15.84
C ASN A 132 -4.46 15.09 15.31
N MET A 133 -3.95 14.51 14.21
CA MET A 133 -2.63 14.87 13.64
C MET A 133 -2.49 16.38 13.33
N ASN A 134 -3.56 17.04 12.90
CA ASN A 134 -3.54 18.47 12.59
C ASN A 134 -3.34 19.35 13.85
N GLN A 135 -3.80 18.88 15.02
CA GLN A 135 -3.63 19.58 16.29
C GLN A 135 -2.21 19.42 16.84
N LEU A 136 -1.48 18.40 16.38
CA LEU A 136 -0.15 18.05 16.84
C LEU A 136 0.96 18.51 15.87
N SER A 137 0.61 19.36 14.90
CA SER A 137 1.55 19.87 13.89
C SER A 137 2.48 21.00 14.37
N ASN A 138 2.29 21.51 15.60
CA ASN A 138 3.14 22.53 16.18
C ASN A 138 4.42 21.91 16.76
N TYR A 139 5.57 22.26 16.17
CA TYR A 139 6.90 21.86 16.60
C TYR A 139 7.65 23.08 17.14
N GLN A 140 8.38 22.91 18.25
CA GLN A 140 9.29 23.95 18.75
C GLN A 140 10.61 23.96 17.97
N ASN A 141 11.03 22.78 17.49
CA ASN A 141 12.16 22.58 16.58
C ASN A 141 11.87 21.37 15.67
N VAL A 142 12.27 21.46 14.42
CA VAL A 142 12.23 20.37 13.44
C VAL A 142 13.64 20.03 13.03
#